data_c5c798bde1cc38047d46217484d1bd4a
#
_entry.id   c5c798bde1cc38047d46217484d1bd4a
#
_cell.length_a   1.000
_cell.length_b   1.000
_cell.length_c   1.000
_cell.angle_alpha   90.00
_cell.angle_beta   90.00
_cell.angle_gamma   90.00
#
_symmetry.space_group_name_H-M   'P 1'
#
loop_
_entity.id
_entity.type
_entity.pdbx_description
1 polymer ?
#
loop_
_entity_poly.entity_id
_entity_poly.type
_entity_poly.pdbx_seq_one_letter_code
_entity_poly.pdbx_strand_id
1 'polypeptide(L)'
;NEQLGEITFNLDVHGRHVTDRLPVVELKGLIASVDYSRYRYENITLDGEYKQGGFNGKVALDDPNGSIYLNGDVNVSSRIPTFNFQAIINKLRPHDLNLTSKYPDTEFSLKLRANFTGGSVDEMIGEINVDSLEFMSPEKQYFMNNMNIRASKQNNENQLRLTSEFLTASVEGKFQYHTLPAS
;
A
#
# COMPACT_ATOMS: atom_id res chain seq x y z
N ASN A 1 -11.92 -19.55 -6.04
CA ASN A 1 -10.86 -19.05 -5.16
C ASN A 1 -11.41 -19.07 -3.73
N GLU A 2 -10.90 -19.98 -2.92
CA GLU A 2 -11.32 -20.20 -1.52
C GLU A 2 -10.88 -19.10 -0.55
N GLN A 3 -10.37 -17.99 -1.06
CA GLN A 3 -9.85 -16.90 -0.23
C GLN A 3 -10.89 -15.81 0.11
N LEU A 4 -11.87 -15.60 -0.76
CA LEU A 4 -12.91 -14.59 -0.57
C LEU A 4 -14.21 -15.27 -0.16
N GLY A 5 -14.74 -14.91 1.00
CA GLY A 5 -16.00 -15.41 1.56
C GLY A 5 -17.13 -14.40 1.48
N GLU A 6 -17.88 -14.27 2.55
CA GLU A 6 -19.02 -13.37 2.66
C GLU A 6 -18.60 -11.91 2.70
N ILE A 7 -19.36 -11.04 2.03
CA ILE A 7 -19.19 -9.58 2.07
C ILE A 7 -20.52 -8.93 2.45
N THR A 8 -20.50 -8.11 3.48
CA THR A 8 -21.64 -7.28 3.89
C THR A 8 -21.30 -5.82 3.66
N PHE A 9 -22.06 -5.12 2.82
CA PHE A 9 -21.76 -3.73 2.47
C PHE A 9 -23.01 -2.88 2.30
N ASN A 10 -22.83 -1.58 2.47
CA ASN A 10 -23.77 -0.53 2.10
C ASN A 10 -22.99 0.54 1.30
N LEU A 11 -23.10 0.49 -0.02
CA LEU A 11 -22.36 1.35 -0.93
C LEU A 11 -23.31 2.11 -1.84
N ASP A 12 -23.12 3.40 -1.93
CA ASP A 12 -23.68 4.25 -2.97
C ASP A 12 -22.76 4.20 -4.20
N VAL A 13 -23.34 3.82 -5.33
CA VAL A 13 -22.61 3.67 -6.58
C VAL A 13 -23.25 4.55 -7.64
N HIS A 14 -22.53 5.56 -8.12
CA HIS A 14 -23.01 6.48 -9.14
C HIS A 14 -22.13 6.40 -10.39
N GLY A 15 -22.69 5.92 -11.49
CA GLY A 15 -22.04 5.89 -12.79
C GLY A 15 -22.27 7.18 -13.57
N ARG A 16 -21.21 7.81 -14.07
CA ARG A 16 -21.29 8.92 -15.02
C ARG A 16 -20.75 8.46 -16.38
N HIS A 17 -21.57 8.60 -17.42
CA HIS A 17 -21.12 8.38 -18.79
C HIS A 17 -20.58 9.69 -19.35
N VAL A 18 -19.31 9.71 -19.68
CA VAL A 18 -18.68 10.85 -20.37
C VAL A 18 -18.60 10.44 -21.84
N THR A 19 -19.24 11.21 -22.74
CA THR A 19 -19.24 10.97 -24.20
C THR A 19 -17.82 10.69 -24.68
N ASP A 20 -17.62 9.58 -25.41
CA ASP A 20 -16.35 9.12 -25.98
C ASP A 20 -15.25 8.68 -24.96
N ARG A 21 -15.59 8.46 -23.71
CA ARG A 21 -14.67 7.95 -22.67
C ARG A 21 -15.29 6.81 -21.88
N LEU A 22 -14.44 5.98 -21.28
CA LEU A 22 -14.89 4.93 -20.36
C LEU A 22 -15.63 5.57 -19.15
N PRO A 23 -16.66 4.87 -18.62
CA PRO A 23 -17.47 5.38 -17.52
C PRO A 23 -16.59 5.69 -16.29
N VAL A 24 -16.98 6.71 -15.55
CA VAL A 24 -16.48 7.02 -14.21
C VAL A 24 -17.50 6.49 -13.22
N VAL A 25 -17.06 5.74 -12.24
CA VAL A 25 -17.88 5.19 -11.17
C VAL A 25 -17.47 5.81 -9.85
N GLU A 26 -18.36 6.58 -9.26
CA GLU A 26 -18.21 7.08 -7.90
C GLU A 26 -18.66 5.99 -6.92
N LEU A 27 -17.84 5.73 -5.91
CA LEU A 27 -18.05 4.72 -4.89
C LEU A 27 -17.98 5.40 -3.52
N LYS A 28 -19.05 5.29 -2.72
CA LYS A 28 -19.04 5.82 -1.37
C LYS A 28 -19.83 4.93 -0.43
N GLY A 29 -19.25 4.58 0.70
CA GLY A 29 -19.98 3.84 1.71
C GLY A 29 -19.11 3.00 2.65
N LEU A 30 -19.76 2.00 3.24
CA LEU A 30 -19.20 1.12 4.24
C LEU A 30 -19.30 -0.34 3.78
N ILE A 31 -18.20 -1.04 3.83
CA ILE A 31 -18.16 -2.50 3.85
C ILE A 31 -18.11 -2.87 5.34
N ALA A 32 -19.23 -3.34 5.88
CA ALA A 32 -19.34 -3.66 7.29
C ALA A 32 -18.44 -4.85 7.64
N SER A 33 -18.36 -5.84 6.75
CA SER A 33 -17.43 -6.95 6.89
C SER A 33 -17.08 -7.59 5.54
N VAL A 34 -15.88 -8.16 5.46
CA VAL A 34 -15.45 -9.04 4.37
C VAL A 34 -14.62 -10.19 4.91
N ASP A 35 -15.04 -11.40 4.58
CA ASP A 35 -14.26 -12.60 4.90
C ASP A 35 -13.21 -12.82 3.82
N TYR A 36 -11.94 -12.73 4.18
CA TYR A 36 -10.81 -12.97 3.28
C TYR A 36 -9.72 -13.75 3.99
N SER A 37 -9.21 -14.79 3.34
CA SER A 37 -8.11 -15.63 3.86
C SER A 37 -8.34 -16.15 5.29
N ARG A 38 -9.60 -16.56 5.62
CA ARG A 38 -10.04 -17.03 6.93
C ARG A 38 -10.03 -15.99 8.06
N TYR A 39 -9.99 -14.72 7.69
CA TYR A 39 -10.16 -13.61 8.63
C TYR A 39 -11.35 -12.75 8.20
N ARG A 40 -12.09 -12.22 9.17
CA ARG A 40 -13.19 -11.27 8.94
C ARG A 40 -12.70 -9.87 9.22
N TYR A 41 -12.42 -9.14 8.15
CA TYR A 41 -12.12 -7.71 8.22
C TYR A 41 -13.40 -6.92 8.44
N GLU A 42 -13.37 -5.90 9.28
CA GLU A 42 -14.54 -5.10 9.64
C GLU A 42 -14.31 -3.61 9.38
N ASN A 43 -15.41 -2.86 9.23
CA ASN A 43 -15.41 -1.40 9.15
C ASN A 43 -14.49 -0.82 8.07
N ILE A 44 -14.64 -1.29 6.82
CA ILE A 44 -13.92 -0.72 5.69
C ILE A 44 -14.76 0.39 5.07
N THR A 45 -14.27 1.63 5.10
CA THR A 45 -14.90 2.76 4.41
C THR A 45 -14.23 3.04 3.08
N LEU A 46 -15.04 3.43 2.10
CA LEU A 46 -14.62 3.75 0.74
C LEU A 46 -15.24 5.07 0.32
N ASP A 47 -14.45 5.99 -0.23
CA ASP A 47 -14.93 7.26 -0.80
C ASP A 47 -14.00 7.68 -1.94
N GLY A 48 -14.45 7.52 -3.20
CA GLY A 48 -13.60 7.84 -4.35
C GLY A 48 -14.23 7.52 -5.69
N GLU A 49 -13.42 7.67 -6.71
CA GLU A 49 -13.78 7.42 -8.11
C GLU A 49 -12.95 6.28 -8.70
N TYR A 50 -13.62 5.37 -9.39
CA TYR A 50 -12.97 4.37 -10.24
C TYR A 50 -13.11 4.77 -11.71
N LYS A 51 -11.99 4.84 -12.42
CA LYS A 51 -11.93 5.21 -13.82
C LYS A 51 -10.80 4.51 -14.53
N GLN A 52 -11.08 3.82 -15.64
CA GLN A 52 -10.06 3.22 -16.52
C GLN A 52 -9.06 2.33 -15.77
N GLY A 53 -9.52 1.55 -14.79
CA GLY A 53 -8.67 0.67 -13.98
C GLY A 53 -7.86 1.38 -12.90
N GLY A 54 -8.06 2.68 -12.72
CA GLY A 54 -7.52 3.47 -11.62
C GLY A 54 -8.58 3.80 -10.58
N PHE A 55 -8.16 3.91 -9.33
CA PHE A 55 -8.95 4.40 -8.21
C PHE A 55 -8.30 5.66 -7.65
N ASN A 56 -9.09 6.72 -7.51
CA ASN A 56 -8.70 7.94 -6.83
C ASN A 56 -9.64 8.19 -5.66
N GLY A 57 -9.12 8.25 -4.45
CA GLY A 57 -9.97 8.43 -3.28
C GLY A 57 -9.34 7.97 -1.98
N LYS A 58 -10.21 7.65 -1.03
CA LYS A 58 -9.87 7.24 0.33
C LYS A 58 -10.40 5.85 0.60
N VAL A 59 -9.57 5.05 1.24
CA VAL A 59 -9.94 3.74 1.80
C VAL A 59 -9.47 3.71 3.24
N ALA A 60 -10.35 3.34 4.15
CA ALA A 60 -9.95 3.14 5.54
C ALA A 60 -10.48 1.80 6.05
N LEU A 61 -9.64 1.11 6.80
CA LEU A 61 -9.98 -0.07 7.61
C LEU A 61 -9.84 0.32 9.07
N ASP A 62 -10.86 0.04 9.87
CA ASP A 62 -10.81 0.22 11.33
C ASP A 62 -11.17 -1.12 11.99
N ASP A 63 -10.17 -1.97 12.12
CA ASP A 63 -10.28 -3.35 12.61
C ASP A 63 -9.70 -3.44 14.04
N PRO A 64 -10.19 -4.34 14.91
CA PRO A 64 -9.60 -4.57 16.23
C PRO A 64 -8.11 -4.88 16.24
N ASN A 65 -7.57 -5.43 15.13
CA ASN A 65 -6.16 -5.77 14.97
C ASN A 65 -5.36 -4.71 14.19
N GLY A 66 -5.86 -3.48 14.13
CA GLY A 66 -5.17 -2.33 13.59
C GLY A 66 -5.96 -1.55 12.56
N SER A 67 -5.54 -0.31 12.30
CA SER A 67 -6.19 0.54 11.33
C SER A 67 -5.28 0.89 10.16
N ILE A 68 -5.90 1.04 8.99
CA ILE A 68 -5.22 1.45 7.75
C ILE A 68 -6.02 2.61 7.16
N TYR A 69 -5.36 3.69 6.82
CA TYR A 69 -5.92 4.78 6.04
C TYR A 69 -5.06 5.01 4.80
N LEU A 70 -5.69 4.95 3.64
CA LEU A 70 -5.08 5.23 2.34
C LEU A 70 -5.81 6.40 1.69
N ASN A 71 -5.06 7.31 1.08
CA ASN A 71 -5.63 8.42 0.32
C ASN A 71 -4.73 8.72 -0.88
N GLY A 72 -5.28 8.70 -2.08
CA GLY A 72 -4.52 9.01 -3.28
C GLY A 72 -5.07 8.39 -4.55
N ASP A 73 -4.18 8.26 -5.52
CA ASP A 73 -4.44 7.72 -6.85
C ASP A 73 -3.61 6.47 -7.11
N VAL A 74 -4.27 5.41 -7.55
CA VAL A 74 -3.64 4.13 -7.92
C VAL A 74 -4.23 3.66 -9.24
N ASN A 75 -3.41 3.45 -10.26
CA ASN A 75 -3.83 2.89 -11.53
C ASN A 75 -2.99 1.67 -11.92
N VAL A 76 -3.58 0.49 -11.81
CA VAL A 76 -2.94 -0.81 -12.11
C VAL A 76 -3.22 -1.34 -13.51
N SER A 77 -4.17 -0.73 -14.24
CA SER A 77 -4.56 -1.16 -15.60
C SER A 77 -3.81 -0.42 -16.70
N SER A 78 -3.03 0.61 -16.36
CA SER A 78 -2.16 1.26 -17.32
C SER A 78 -1.00 0.35 -17.71
N ARG A 79 -0.43 0.55 -18.92
CA ARG A 79 0.75 -0.22 -19.38
C ARG A 79 1.89 -0.20 -18.36
N ILE A 80 2.03 0.92 -17.67
CA ILE A 80 2.95 1.09 -16.55
C ILE A 80 2.08 1.54 -15.38
N PRO A 81 1.89 0.71 -14.34
CA PRO A 81 1.13 1.08 -13.15
C PRO A 81 1.66 2.35 -12.48
N THR A 82 0.77 3.15 -11.96
CA THR A 82 1.11 4.41 -11.27
C THR A 82 0.52 4.43 -9.87
N PHE A 83 1.29 4.95 -8.93
CA PHE A 83 0.95 5.01 -7.51
C PHE A 83 1.32 6.38 -6.95
N ASN A 84 0.33 7.11 -6.48
CA ASN A 84 0.51 8.39 -5.81
C ASN A 84 -0.44 8.45 -4.61
N PHE A 85 0.03 8.03 -3.45
CA PHE A 85 -0.82 7.91 -2.27
C PHE A 85 -0.09 8.21 -0.96
N GLN A 86 -0.87 8.51 0.06
CA GLN A 86 -0.46 8.52 1.44
C GLN A 86 -1.04 7.30 2.15
N ALA A 87 -0.26 6.70 3.05
CA ALA A 87 -0.71 5.63 3.91
C ALA A 87 -0.41 5.96 5.38
N ILE A 88 -1.39 5.71 6.24
CA ILE A 88 -1.24 5.72 7.69
C ILE A 88 -1.73 4.38 8.19
N ILE A 89 -0.86 3.66 8.82
CA ILE A 89 -1.11 2.36 9.43
C ILE A 89 -0.85 2.51 10.92
N ASN A 90 -1.81 2.13 11.75
CA ASN A 90 -1.65 2.20 13.20
C ASN A 90 -1.85 0.82 13.80
N LYS A 91 -0.88 0.40 14.61
CA LYS A 91 -0.92 -0.81 15.45
C LYS A 91 -1.42 -2.06 14.71
N LEU A 92 -1.00 -2.21 13.46
CA LEU A 92 -1.38 -3.34 12.64
C LEU A 92 -0.69 -4.61 13.13
N ARG A 93 -1.46 -5.67 13.33
CA ARG A 93 -1.01 -7.00 13.73
C ARG A 93 -1.17 -7.97 12.55
N PRO A 94 -0.16 -8.12 11.69
CA PRO A 94 -0.32 -8.88 10.44
C PRO A 94 -0.62 -10.35 10.64
N HIS A 95 -0.08 -10.96 11.71
CA HIS A 95 -0.36 -12.35 12.05
C HIS A 95 -1.83 -12.54 12.43
N ASP A 96 -2.38 -11.66 13.27
CA ASP A 96 -3.76 -11.74 13.75
C ASP A 96 -4.77 -11.46 12.62
N LEU A 97 -4.37 -10.67 11.63
CA LEU A 97 -5.13 -10.40 10.41
C LEU A 97 -4.99 -11.50 9.33
N ASN A 98 -4.30 -12.61 9.61
CA ASN A 98 -3.98 -13.67 8.64
C ASN A 98 -3.25 -13.17 7.37
N LEU A 99 -2.55 -12.03 7.45
CA LEU A 99 -1.73 -11.50 6.36
C LEU A 99 -0.39 -12.23 6.24
N THR A 100 0.09 -12.80 7.33
CA THR A 100 1.31 -13.62 7.39
C THR A 100 1.20 -14.67 8.49
N SER A 101 1.87 -15.80 8.30
CA SER A 101 2.06 -16.80 9.35
C SER A 101 3.31 -16.58 10.20
N LYS A 102 4.12 -15.57 9.84
CA LYS A 102 5.34 -15.20 10.54
C LYS A 102 5.07 -14.08 11.53
N TYR A 103 5.97 -13.94 12.50
CA TYR A 103 6.01 -12.83 13.45
C TYR A 103 4.72 -12.71 14.29
N PRO A 104 4.32 -13.78 15.05
CA PRO A 104 3.23 -13.64 16.00
C PRO A 104 3.58 -12.57 17.06
N ASP A 105 2.57 -12.00 17.66
CA ASP A 105 2.70 -10.97 18.71
C ASP A 105 3.50 -9.73 18.26
N THR A 106 3.53 -9.46 16.97
CA THR A 106 4.15 -8.25 16.44
C THR A 106 3.11 -7.23 16.00
N GLU A 107 3.44 -5.99 16.21
CA GLU A 107 2.64 -4.83 15.85
C GLU A 107 3.50 -3.81 15.10
N PHE A 108 2.96 -3.19 14.06
CA PHE A 108 3.66 -2.08 13.43
C PHE A 108 2.76 -0.90 13.13
N SER A 109 3.34 0.28 13.19
CA SER A 109 2.74 1.53 12.75
C SER A 109 3.61 2.17 11.69
N LEU A 110 3.00 2.75 10.67
CA LEU A 110 3.71 3.31 9.52
C LEU A 110 2.98 4.53 8.98
N LYS A 111 3.71 5.58 8.70
CA LYS A 111 3.21 6.73 7.94
C LYS A 111 4.13 6.99 6.77
N LEU A 112 3.57 6.95 5.57
CA LEU A 112 4.34 7.17 4.34
C LEU A 112 3.58 7.96 3.28
N ARG A 113 4.35 8.51 2.35
CA ARG A 113 3.90 9.05 1.06
C ARG A 113 4.66 8.34 -0.04
N ALA A 114 3.95 7.86 -1.03
CA ALA A 114 4.49 7.14 -2.16
C ALA A 114 4.13 7.84 -3.46
N ASN A 115 5.11 8.02 -4.34
CA ASN A 115 4.92 8.52 -5.69
C ASN A 115 5.87 7.77 -6.62
N PHE A 116 5.36 6.73 -7.25
CA PHE A 116 6.17 5.90 -8.14
C PHE A 116 5.36 5.27 -9.26
N THR A 117 6.06 4.77 -10.26
CA THR A 117 5.53 3.96 -11.36
C THR A 117 6.24 2.61 -11.39
N GLY A 118 5.61 1.59 -11.96
CA GLY A 118 6.17 0.25 -12.13
C GLY A 118 5.24 -0.85 -11.64
N GLY A 119 5.23 -1.99 -12.32
CA GLY A 119 4.38 -3.15 -12.00
C GLY A 119 5.02 -4.12 -11.00
N SER A 120 6.28 -3.94 -10.68
CA SER A 120 7.04 -4.73 -9.72
C SER A 120 8.08 -3.87 -9.01
N VAL A 121 8.67 -4.39 -7.94
CA VAL A 121 9.76 -3.70 -7.23
C VAL A 121 10.93 -3.43 -8.18
N ASP A 122 11.24 -4.36 -9.08
CA ASP A 122 12.35 -4.23 -10.05
C ASP A 122 12.10 -3.18 -11.15
N GLU A 123 10.87 -2.79 -11.35
CA GLU A 123 10.46 -1.78 -12.33
C GLU A 123 10.11 -0.43 -11.68
N MET A 124 10.19 -0.35 -10.37
CA MET A 124 9.84 0.85 -9.63
C MET A 124 10.74 2.02 -10.04
N ILE A 125 10.10 3.13 -10.41
CA ILE A 125 10.73 4.43 -10.64
C ILE A 125 9.94 5.48 -9.88
N GLY A 126 10.60 6.21 -9.00
CA GLY A 126 9.98 7.23 -8.15
C GLY A 126 10.51 7.19 -6.73
N GLU A 127 9.67 7.61 -5.78
CA GLU A 127 10.10 7.73 -4.39
C GLU A 127 9.03 7.31 -3.40
N ILE A 128 9.49 6.81 -2.26
CA ILE A 128 8.69 6.54 -1.07
C ILE A 128 9.32 7.29 0.10
N ASN A 129 8.55 8.16 0.72
CA ASN A 129 8.95 8.90 1.91
C ASN A 129 8.24 8.30 3.12
N VAL A 130 8.98 7.69 4.02
CA VAL A 130 8.48 7.18 5.30
C VAL A 130 8.70 8.24 6.36
N ASP A 131 7.61 8.85 6.82
CA ASP A 131 7.66 9.88 7.86
C ASP A 131 7.94 9.25 9.23
N SER A 132 7.35 8.08 9.49
CA SER A 132 7.60 7.29 10.71
C SER A 132 7.33 5.81 10.48
N LEU A 133 8.12 4.97 11.10
CA LEU A 133 7.94 3.53 11.21
C LEU A 133 8.21 3.12 12.65
N GLU A 134 7.27 2.40 13.23
CA GLU A 134 7.40 1.76 14.53
C GLU A 134 7.10 0.27 14.37
N PHE A 135 7.98 -0.56 14.89
CA PHE A 135 7.80 -2.00 14.94
C PHE A 135 8.01 -2.47 16.36
N MET A 136 7.02 -3.16 16.90
CA MET A 136 7.06 -3.72 18.25
C MET A 136 6.92 -5.23 18.18
N SER A 137 7.74 -5.91 18.95
CA SER A 137 7.64 -7.33 19.27
C SER A 137 7.80 -7.53 20.78
N PRO A 138 7.52 -8.71 21.35
CA PRO A 138 7.70 -8.97 22.77
C PRO A 138 9.12 -8.71 23.27
N GLU A 139 10.11 -8.84 22.39
CA GLU A 139 11.53 -8.72 22.77
C GLU A 139 12.16 -7.39 22.37
N LYS A 140 11.62 -6.70 21.35
CA LYS A 140 12.30 -5.56 20.72
C LYS A 140 11.31 -4.52 20.21
N GLN A 141 11.75 -3.27 20.29
CA GLN A 141 11.07 -2.14 19.70
C GLN A 141 12.04 -1.41 18.78
N TYR A 142 11.60 -1.13 17.56
CA TYR A 142 12.36 -0.38 16.57
C TYR A 142 11.60 0.86 16.18
N PHE A 143 12.31 1.96 16.13
CA PHE A 143 11.82 3.25 15.69
C PHE A 143 12.66 3.76 14.53
N MET A 144 12.00 4.28 13.50
CA MET A 144 12.66 4.97 12.41
C MET A 144 11.82 6.15 11.95
N ASN A 145 12.44 7.30 11.76
CA ASN A 145 11.80 8.47 11.18
C ASN A 145 12.57 8.93 9.93
N ASN A 146 11.88 9.65 9.06
CA ASN A 146 12.47 10.35 7.93
C ASN A 146 13.35 9.46 7.03
N MET A 147 12.79 8.33 6.57
CA MET A 147 13.44 7.51 5.56
C MET A 147 12.90 7.86 4.16
N ASN A 148 13.82 8.11 3.23
CA ASN A 148 13.52 8.27 1.81
C ASN A 148 14.10 7.12 1.02
N ILE A 149 13.29 6.49 0.19
CA ILE A 149 13.69 5.48 -0.78
C ILE A 149 13.42 6.05 -2.16
N ARG A 150 14.45 6.17 -2.98
CA ARG A 150 14.37 6.64 -4.37
C ARG A 150 14.89 5.58 -5.31
N ALA A 151 14.07 5.22 -6.28
CA ALA A 151 14.42 4.34 -7.37
C ALA A 151 14.38 5.11 -8.68
N SER A 152 15.42 4.99 -9.49
CA SER A 152 15.52 5.60 -10.82
C SER A 152 16.23 4.66 -11.79
N LYS A 153 16.11 4.97 -13.09
CA LYS A 153 16.80 4.24 -14.14
C LYS A 153 17.51 5.23 -15.07
N GLN A 154 18.82 5.08 -15.21
CA GLN A 154 19.62 5.90 -16.10
C GLN A 154 20.51 4.99 -16.95
N ASN A 155 20.59 5.24 -18.28
CA ASN A 155 21.41 4.43 -19.21
C ASN A 155 21.16 2.91 -19.12
N ASN A 156 19.91 2.50 -18.86
CA ASN A 156 19.50 1.12 -18.65
C ASN A 156 20.10 0.44 -17.39
N GLU A 157 20.57 1.24 -16.44
CA GLU A 157 21.04 0.81 -15.14
C GLU A 157 20.06 1.27 -14.05
N ASN A 158 19.76 0.40 -13.11
CA ASN A 158 18.92 0.71 -11.97
C ASN A 158 19.75 1.44 -10.91
N GLN A 159 19.15 2.44 -10.30
CA GLN A 159 19.70 3.16 -9.17
C GLN A 159 18.70 3.10 -8.03
N LEU A 160 19.11 2.60 -6.89
CA LEU A 160 18.34 2.62 -5.65
C LEU A 160 19.12 3.39 -4.61
N ARG A 161 18.48 4.39 -4.03
CA ARG A 161 19.05 5.17 -2.92
C ARG A 161 18.10 5.13 -1.73
N LEU A 162 18.65 4.77 -0.59
CA LEU A 162 17.98 4.84 0.70
C LEU A 162 18.70 5.89 1.55
N THR A 163 17.95 6.80 2.15
CA THR A 163 18.47 7.81 3.06
C THR A 163 17.59 7.83 4.30
N SER A 164 18.18 7.72 5.46
CA SER A 164 17.54 7.88 6.78
C SER A 164 18.43 8.70 7.71
N GLU A 165 17.97 8.91 8.94
CA GLU A 165 18.76 9.60 9.97
C GLU A 165 20.09 8.88 10.29
N PHE A 166 20.15 7.57 10.11
CA PHE A 166 21.28 6.74 10.53
C PHE A 166 22.07 6.15 9.38
N LEU A 167 21.49 6.11 8.17
CA LEU A 167 22.06 5.39 7.04
C LEU A 167 21.80 6.11 5.73
N THR A 168 22.81 6.20 4.90
CA THR A 168 22.66 6.46 3.47
C THR A 168 23.32 5.30 2.72
N ALA A 169 22.52 4.61 1.91
CA ALA A 169 22.98 3.53 1.07
C ALA A 169 22.56 3.80 -0.38
N SER A 170 23.38 3.41 -1.33
CA SER A 170 23.06 3.47 -2.75
C SER A 170 23.60 2.25 -3.47
N VAL A 171 22.81 1.74 -4.40
CA VAL A 171 23.20 0.65 -5.29
C VAL A 171 22.92 1.10 -6.72
N GLU A 172 23.89 0.93 -7.60
CA GLU A 172 23.80 1.29 -9.02
C GLU A 172 24.30 0.15 -9.87
N GLY A 173 23.62 -0.13 -10.98
CA GLY A 173 24.02 -1.15 -11.95
C GLY A 173 22.86 -1.94 -12.54
N LYS A 174 23.21 -3.04 -13.23
CA LYS A 174 22.23 -3.97 -13.79
C LYS A 174 21.92 -5.07 -12.79
N PHE A 175 20.96 -4.82 -11.90
CA PHE A 175 20.52 -5.76 -10.86
C PHE A 175 19.00 -5.80 -10.79
N GLN A 176 18.51 -6.83 -10.13
CA GLN A 176 17.11 -6.94 -9.72
C GLN A 176 17.03 -6.74 -8.22
N TYR A 177 16.10 -5.89 -7.77
CA TYR A 177 16.01 -5.54 -6.33
C TYR A 177 15.74 -6.74 -5.44
N HIS A 178 14.96 -7.73 -5.94
CA HIS A 178 14.65 -8.95 -5.19
C HIS A 178 15.86 -9.89 -4.99
N THR A 179 16.97 -9.66 -5.71
CA THR A 179 18.21 -10.46 -5.58
C THR A 179 19.24 -9.80 -4.66
N LEU A 180 18.96 -8.60 -4.16
CA LEU A 180 19.84 -7.94 -3.21
C LEU A 180 19.86 -8.72 -1.88
N PRO A 181 21.06 -8.96 -1.29
CA PRO A 181 21.13 -9.68 -0.03
C PRO A 181 20.41 -8.91 1.08
N ALA A 182 19.47 -9.58 1.72
CA ALA A 182 18.89 -9.11 2.98
C ALA A 182 19.94 -9.38 4.07
N SER A 183 20.71 -8.37 4.44
CA SER A 183 21.68 -8.42 5.54
C SER A 183 21.01 -8.19 6.88
#